data_bf2f2766ec9243fe48976cb50c61da59
#
_entry.id   bf2f2766ec9243fe48976cb50c61da59
#
_cell.length_a   1.000
_cell.length_b   1.000
_cell.length_c   1.000
_cell.angle_alpha   90.00
_cell.angle_beta   90.00
_cell.angle_gamma   90.00
#
_symmetry.space_group_name_H-M   'P 1'
#
loop_
_entity.id
_entity.type
_entity.pdbx_description
1 polymer ?
#
loop_
_entity_poly.entity_id
_entity_poly.type
_entity_poly.pdbx_seq_one_letter_code
_entity_poly.pdbx_strand_id
1 'polypeptide(L)'
;MIAFHLPIVPPKATSQTKRLVMIGGKPRFFPKKEHAQAENDLLLLCKPYAPATPLAGPLTLRVDFVFPWRKSEPKRRLALGRVPMDARPDCDNLVKLVADVLTRLGFYSDDGQVAALQVTKAWGERPGIAVAIEPMPPV
;
A
#
# COMPACT_ATOMS: atom_id res chain seq x y z
N MET A 1 8.62 -17.14 2.02
CA MET A 1 8.09 -15.82 2.41
C MET A 1 8.88 -14.71 1.72
N ILE A 2 8.17 -13.71 1.22
CA ILE A 2 8.79 -12.51 0.66
C ILE A 2 8.49 -11.36 1.63
N ALA A 3 9.52 -10.69 2.12
CA ALA A 3 9.35 -9.56 3.03
C ALA A 3 10.34 -8.45 2.65
N PHE A 4 9.84 -7.22 2.60
CA PHE A 4 10.67 -6.07 2.29
C PHE A 4 10.11 -4.78 2.89
N HIS A 5 10.94 -3.75 2.93
CA HIS A 5 10.59 -2.46 3.45
C HIS A 5 10.94 -1.36 2.44
N LEU A 6 9.99 -0.49 2.19
CA LEU A 6 10.18 0.69 1.33
C LEU A 6 10.32 1.93 2.22
N PRO A 7 11.49 2.58 2.26
CA PRO A 7 11.71 3.75 3.11
C PRO A 7 11.17 5.03 2.48
N ILE A 8 9.88 5.07 2.22
CA ILE A 8 9.20 6.20 1.59
C ILE A 8 8.03 6.64 2.47
N VAL A 9 7.60 7.88 2.28
CA VAL A 9 6.34 8.34 2.87
C VAL A 9 5.20 7.66 2.11
N PRO A 10 4.30 6.94 2.81
CA PRO A 10 3.18 6.32 2.12
C PRO A 10 2.33 7.34 1.37
N PRO A 11 1.81 7.00 0.18
CA PRO A 11 1.01 7.93 -0.61
C PRO A 11 -0.33 8.21 0.05
N LYS A 12 -0.79 9.45 -0.03
CA LYS A 12 -2.13 9.84 0.41
C LYS A 12 -3.15 9.70 -0.71
N ALA A 13 -2.70 9.76 -1.96
CA ALA A 13 -3.56 9.54 -3.13
C ALA A 13 -3.72 8.04 -3.35
N THR A 14 -4.96 7.56 -3.32
CA THR A 14 -5.28 6.14 -3.43
C THR A 14 -6.14 5.86 -4.66
N SER A 15 -6.50 4.59 -4.86
CA SER A 15 -7.37 4.17 -5.96
C SER A 15 -8.76 4.84 -5.94
N GLN A 16 -9.17 5.40 -4.81
CA GLN A 16 -10.43 6.13 -4.70
C GLN A 16 -10.31 7.60 -5.10
N THR A 17 -9.09 8.08 -5.34
CA THR A 17 -8.84 9.47 -5.73
C THR A 17 -9.01 9.60 -7.24
N LYS A 18 -10.08 10.27 -7.67
CA LYS A 18 -10.44 10.43 -9.08
C LYS A 18 -10.86 11.87 -9.37
N ARG A 19 -10.69 12.27 -10.63
CA ARG A 19 -11.17 13.56 -11.12
C ARG A 19 -12.22 13.35 -12.22
N LEU A 20 -13.18 14.26 -12.29
CA LEU A 20 -14.19 14.26 -13.34
C LEU A 20 -13.70 15.09 -14.54
N VAL A 21 -13.77 14.50 -15.74
CA VAL A 21 -13.43 15.17 -16.99
C VAL A 21 -14.59 14.99 -17.97
N MET A 22 -14.96 16.05 -18.66
CA MET A 22 -16.00 16.00 -19.70
C MET A 22 -15.35 15.64 -21.04
N ILE A 23 -15.77 14.54 -21.63
CA ILE A 23 -15.29 14.06 -22.93
C ILE A 23 -16.51 13.76 -23.82
N GLY A 24 -16.62 14.46 -24.95
CA GLY A 24 -17.72 14.26 -25.89
C GLY A 24 -19.09 14.52 -25.27
N GLY A 25 -19.21 15.48 -24.36
CA GLY A 25 -20.45 15.80 -23.66
C GLY A 25 -20.83 14.81 -22.54
N LYS A 26 -19.99 13.81 -22.27
CA LYS A 26 -20.23 12.81 -21.23
C LYS A 26 -19.19 12.92 -20.12
N PRO A 27 -19.61 12.79 -18.84
CA PRO A 27 -18.65 12.77 -17.73
C PRO A 27 -17.82 11.49 -17.72
N ARG A 28 -16.52 11.62 -17.48
CA ARG A 28 -15.58 10.50 -17.31
C ARG A 28 -14.77 10.71 -16.06
N PHE A 29 -14.55 9.64 -15.29
CA PHE A 29 -13.70 9.68 -14.11
C PHE A 29 -12.33 9.09 -14.45
N PHE A 30 -11.27 9.84 -14.13
CA PHE A 30 -9.89 9.40 -14.29
C PHE A 30 -9.19 9.47 -12.95
N PRO A 31 -8.20 8.57 -12.69
CA PRO A 31 -7.36 8.71 -11.51
C PRO A 31 -6.67 10.07 -11.50
N LYS A 32 -6.55 10.69 -10.34
CA LYS A 32 -5.79 11.92 -10.22
C LYS A 32 -4.32 11.66 -10.52
N LYS A 33 -3.60 12.69 -10.96
CA LYS A 33 -2.17 12.58 -11.27
C LYS A 33 -1.36 12.01 -10.11
N GLU A 34 -1.71 12.40 -8.88
CA GLU A 34 -1.03 11.94 -7.67
C GLU A 34 -1.19 10.42 -7.47
N HIS A 35 -2.35 9.87 -7.80
CA HIS A 35 -2.56 8.43 -7.74
C HIS A 35 -1.71 7.70 -8.76
N ALA A 36 -1.67 8.19 -10.00
CA ALA A 36 -0.86 7.58 -11.06
C ALA A 36 0.63 7.63 -10.71
N GLN A 37 1.09 8.73 -10.15
CA GLN A 37 2.47 8.89 -9.72
C GLN A 37 2.81 7.91 -8.58
N ALA A 38 1.93 7.81 -7.59
CA ALA A 38 2.12 6.88 -6.47
C ALA A 38 2.20 5.43 -6.95
N GLU A 39 1.34 5.03 -7.88
CA GLU A 39 1.35 3.69 -8.45
C GLU A 39 2.66 3.43 -9.20
N ASN A 40 3.12 4.36 -10.03
CA ASN A 40 4.38 4.23 -10.76
C ASN A 40 5.57 4.13 -9.81
N ASP A 41 5.61 4.94 -8.77
CA ASP A 41 6.69 4.90 -7.78
C ASP A 41 6.74 3.54 -7.08
N LEU A 42 5.59 3.01 -6.68
CA LEU A 42 5.51 1.71 -6.04
C LEU A 42 5.91 0.57 -6.98
N LEU A 43 5.52 0.64 -8.26
CA LEU A 43 5.93 -0.35 -9.27
C LEU A 43 7.46 -0.41 -9.37
N LEU A 44 8.12 0.74 -9.43
CA LEU A 44 9.58 0.79 -9.51
C LEU A 44 10.26 0.28 -8.25
N LEU A 45 9.74 0.66 -7.08
CA LEU A 45 10.33 0.30 -5.79
C LEU A 45 10.13 -1.17 -5.42
N CYS A 46 8.99 -1.75 -5.78
CA CYS A 46 8.67 -3.14 -5.47
C CYS A 46 9.29 -4.14 -6.47
N LYS A 47 9.56 -3.70 -7.69
CA LYS A 47 10.05 -4.57 -8.76
C LYS A 47 11.27 -5.41 -8.37
N PRO A 48 12.29 -4.88 -7.69
CA PRO A 48 13.46 -5.68 -7.32
C PRO A 48 13.17 -6.87 -6.41
N TYR A 49 12.03 -6.85 -5.72
CA TYR A 49 11.64 -7.89 -4.77
C TYR A 49 10.72 -8.94 -5.36
N ALA A 50 10.27 -8.75 -6.60
CA ALA A 50 9.36 -9.68 -7.26
C ALA A 50 10.03 -11.05 -7.47
N PRO A 51 9.31 -12.16 -7.20
CA PRO A 51 9.87 -13.49 -7.42
C PRO A 51 9.95 -13.80 -8.92
N ALA A 52 10.83 -14.73 -9.29
CA ALA A 52 10.97 -15.18 -10.67
C ALA A 52 9.68 -15.85 -11.18
N THR A 53 8.97 -16.53 -10.30
CA THR A 53 7.69 -17.19 -10.59
C THR A 53 6.67 -16.73 -9.56
N PRO A 54 5.45 -16.36 -9.98
CA PRO A 54 4.41 -15.96 -9.02
C PRO A 54 4.14 -17.02 -7.97
N LEU A 55 3.91 -16.57 -6.73
CA LEU A 55 3.55 -17.48 -5.64
C LEU A 55 2.19 -18.12 -5.94
N ALA A 56 2.07 -19.43 -5.70
CA ALA A 56 0.87 -20.21 -5.96
C ALA A 56 0.06 -20.44 -4.68
N GLY A 57 -1.25 -20.67 -4.85
CA GLY A 57 -2.13 -21.02 -3.77
C GLY A 57 -2.54 -19.83 -2.89
N PRO A 58 -3.22 -20.11 -1.77
CA PRO A 58 -3.67 -19.05 -0.87
C PRO A 58 -2.50 -18.40 -0.14
N LEU A 59 -2.59 -17.08 0.05
CA LEU A 59 -1.52 -16.25 0.60
C LEU A 59 -2.00 -15.46 1.79
N THR A 60 -1.09 -15.16 2.71
CA THR A 60 -1.25 -14.11 3.71
C THR A 60 -0.49 -12.89 3.23
N LEU A 61 -1.16 -11.75 3.21
CA LEU A 61 -0.54 -10.45 2.90
C LEU A 61 -0.61 -9.57 4.14
N ARG A 62 0.55 -9.04 4.55
CA ARG A 62 0.64 -8.07 5.64
C ARG A 62 1.30 -6.82 5.10
N VAL A 63 0.67 -5.68 5.33
CA VAL A 63 1.21 -4.38 4.94
C VAL A 63 1.11 -3.41 6.12
N ASP A 64 2.22 -2.81 6.48
CA ASP A 64 2.29 -1.84 7.55
C ASP A 64 2.71 -0.50 6.98
N PHE A 65 1.88 0.51 7.17
CA PHE A 65 2.12 1.88 6.69
C PHE A 65 2.49 2.77 7.87
N VAL A 66 3.64 3.43 7.78
CA VAL A 66 4.06 4.42 8.76
C VAL A 66 4.16 5.77 8.07
N PHE A 67 3.34 6.71 8.52
CA PHE A 67 3.35 8.09 8.06
C PHE A 67 4.22 8.95 8.99
N PRO A 68 4.83 10.01 8.47
CA PRO A 68 5.63 10.89 9.31
C PRO A 68 4.76 11.58 10.37
N TRP A 69 5.39 11.91 11.50
CA TRP A 69 4.72 12.68 12.53
C TRP A 69 4.14 13.97 11.97
N ARG A 70 2.99 14.35 12.50
CA ARG A 70 2.42 15.67 12.21
C ARG A 70 3.30 16.75 12.83
N LYS A 71 3.31 17.94 12.22
CA LYS A 71 4.14 19.06 12.71
C LYS A 71 3.84 19.47 14.15
N SER A 72 2.60 19.33 14.57
CA SER A 72 2.12 19.74 15.90
C SER A 72 2.08 18.59 16.90
N GLU A 73 2.78 17.49 16.65
CA GLU A 73 2.73 16.33 17.53
C GLU A 73 3.35 16.63 18.90
N PRO A 74 2.65 16.35 20.03
CA PRO A 74 3.21 16.58 21.36
C PRO A 74 4.41 15.68 21.64
N LYS A 75 5.37 16.19 22.42
CA LYS A 75 6.59 15.45 22.78
C LYS A 75 6.30 14.09 23.40
N ARG A 76 5.24 13.97 24.21
CA ARG A 76 4.87 12.70 24.85
C ARG A 76 4.53 11.62 23.83
N ARG A 77 3.94 11.99 22.68
CA ARG A 77 3.62 11.05 21.62
C ARG A 77 4.86 10.69 20.81
N LEU A 78 5.72 11.68 20.54
CA LEU A 78 6.99 11.43 19.87
C LEU A 78 7.84 10.41 20.62
N ALA A 79 7.82 10.44 21.94
CA ALA A 79 8.57 9.52 22.78
C ALA A 79 8.11 8.06 22.65
N LEU A 80 6.88 7.81 22.15
CA LEU A 80 6.37 6.46 21.93
C LEU A 80 6.94 5.81 20.67
N GLY A 81 7.59 6.58 19.79
CA GLY A 81 8.18 6.09 18.56
C GLY A 81 7.17 5.86 17.43
N ARG A 82 5.98 5.37 17.73
CA ARG A 82 4.89 5.24 16.76
C ARG A 82 3.54 5.18 17.49
N VAL A 83 2.51 5.68 16.83
CA VAL A 83 1.16 5.76 17.40
C VAL A 83 0.15 5.35 16.32
N PRO A 84 -0.84 4.51 16.65
CA PRO A 84 -1.88 4.16 15.66
C PRO A 84 -2.50 5.40 15.04
N MET A 85 -2.67 5.36 13.72
CA MET A 85 -3.20 6.47 12.95
C MET A 85 -4.70 6.32 12.76
N ASP A 86 -5.45 7.32 13.19
CA ASP A 86 -6.92 7.37 13.10
C ASP A 86 -7.42 8.43 12.12
N ALA A 87 -6.60 8.78 11.14
CA ALA A 87 -6.92 9.75 10.11
C ALA A 87 -6.80 9.13 8.71
N ARG A 88 -7.33 9.82 7.71
CA ARG A 88 -7.19 9.40 6.31
C ARG A 88 -5.74 9.40 5.86
N PRO A 89 -5.37 8.56 4.88
CA PRO A 89 -6.22 7.68 4.07
C PRO A 89 -6.63 6.39 4.80
N ASP A 90 -7.71 5.77 4.33
CA ASP A 90 -8.24 4.54 4.92
C ASP A 90 -7.35 3.33 4.61
N CYS A 91 -7.29 2.37 5.54
CA CYS A 91 -6.49 1.14 5.38
C CYS A 91 -6.84 0.37 4.11
N ASP A 92 -8.12 0.22 3.81
CA ASP A 92 -8.58 -0.53 2.65
C ASP A 92 -8.14 0.13 1.33
N ASN A 93 -8.14 1.45 1.26
CA ASN A 93 -7.68 2.18 0.08
C ASN A 93 -6.17 2.07 -0.10
N LEU A 94 -5.42 2.17 1.01
CA LEU A 94 -3.96 2.04 0.98
C LEU A 94 -3.53 0.64 0.52
N VAL A 95 -4.11 -0.39 1.10
CA VAL A 95 -3.73 -1.76 0.77
C VAL A 95 -4.13 -2.13 -0.65
N LYS A 96 -5.23 -1.59 -1.14
CA LYS A 96 -5.65 -1.84 -2.53
C LYS A 96 -4.59 -1.38 -3.51
N LEU A 97 -4.02 -0.20 -3.31
CA LEU A 97 -2.95 0.31 -4.17
C LEU A 97 -1.74 -0.62 -4.16
N VAL A 98 -1.32 -1.06 -2.98
CA VAL A 98 -0.19 -1.98 -2.85
C VAL A 98 -0.50 -3.34 -3.49
N ALA A 99 -1.67 -3.91 -3.21
CA ALA A 99 -2.08 -5.19 -3.76
C ALA A 99 -2.14 -5.18 -5.30
N ASP A 100 -2.67 -4.11 -5.88
CA ASP A 100 -2.71 -3.94 -7.33
C ASP A 100 -1.29 -3.93 -7.93
N VAL A 101 -0.36 -3.23 -7.28
CA VAL A 101 1.05 -3.18 -7.71
C VAL A 101 1.69 -4.57 -7.62
N LEU A 102 1.48 -5.28 -6.52
CA LEU A 102 2.04 -6.62 -6.33
C LEU A 102 1.52 -7.61 -7.36
N THR A 103 0.23 -7.53 -7.69
CA THR A 103 -0.38 -8.36 -8.74
C THR A 103 0.25 -8.07 -10.10
N ARG A 104 0.38 -6.80 -10.45
CA ARG A 104 0.95 -6.36 -11.74
C ARG A 104 2.41 -6.77 -11.89
N LEU A 105 3.17 -6.83 -10.80
CA LEU A 105 4.57 -7.23 -10.82
C LEU A 105 4.76 -8.76 -10.77
N GLY A 106 3.68 -9.52 -10.63
CA GLY A 106 3.76 -10.97 -10.64
C GLY A 106 4.22 -11.59 -9.32
N PHE A 107 4.01 -10.92 -8.19
CA PHE A 107 4.24 -11.54 -6.89
C PHE A 107 3.30 -12.73 -6.70
N TYR A 108 2.10 -12.62 -7.21
CA TYR A 108 1.09 -13.68 -7.33
C TYR A 108 0.25 -13.39 -8.58
N SER A 109 -0.58 -14.34 -8.98
CA SER A 109 -1.31 -14.22 -10.25
C SER A 109 -2.60 -13.43 -10.14
N ASP A 110 -3.26 -13.46 -8.98
CA ASP A 110 -4.57 -12.85 -8.78
C ASP A 110 -4.76 -12.43 -7.32
N ASP A 111 -5.35 -11.26 -7.12
CA ASP A 111 -5.73 -10.74 -5.79
C ASP A 111 -6.56 -11.73 -5.00
N GLY A 112 -7.35 -12.57 -5.68
CA GLY A 112 -8.18 -13.59 -5.05
C GLY A 112 -7.39 -14.64 -4.27
N GLN A 113 -6.08 -14.74 -4.50
CA GLN A 113 -5.22 -15.64 -3.73
C GLN A 113 -4.99 -15.16 -2.30
N VAL A 114 -5.21 -13.88 -2.02
CA VAL A 114 -5.02 -13.34 -0.66
C VAL A 114 -6.20 -13.80 0.21
N ALA A 115 -5.94 -14.83 1.02
CA ALA A 115 -6.94 -15.42 1.90
C ALA A 115 -6.92 -14.82 3.29
N ALA A 116 -5.81 -14.22 3.69
CA ALA A 116 -5.68 -13.50 4.96
C ALA A 116 -4.97 -12.17 4.70
N LEU A 117 -5.53 -11.09 5.23
CA LEU A 117 -5.02 -9.74 5.02
C LEU A 117 -4.91 -9.03 6.35
N GLN A 118 -3.73 -8.49 6.63
CA GLN A 118 -3.51 -7.64 7.79
C GLN A 118 -2.93 -6.31 7.34
N VAL A 119 -3.61 -5.23 7.67
CA VAL A 119 -3.18 -3.87 7.32
C VAL A 119 -3.11 -3.05 8.60
N THR A 120 -2.02 -2.35 8.78
CA THR A 120 -1.83 -1.43 9.90
C THR A 120 -1.36 -0.09 9.37
N LYS A 121 -1.72 0.97 10.05
CA LYS A 121 -1.20 2.30 9.76
C LYS A 121 -0.92 3.05 11.06
N ALA A 122 0.16 3.80 11.05
CA ALA A 122 0.61 4.55 12.22
C ALA A 122 1.30 5.84 11.79
N TRP A 123 1.37 6.80 12.71
CA TRP A 123 2.35 7.87 12.62
C TRP A 123 3.60 7.40 13.35
N GLY A 124 4.76 7.74 12.82
CA GLY A 124 6.01 7.33 13.45
C GLY A 124 7.21 8.11 12.98
N GLU A 125 8.30 7.86 13.66
CA GLU A 125 9.58 8.52 13.41
C GLU A 125 10.19 8.11 12.07
N ARG A 126 9.94 6.85 11.65
CA ARG A 126 10.52 6.30 10.42
C ARG A 126 9.41 5.94 9.44
N PRO A 127 9.03 6.88 8.55
CA PRO A 127 8.02 6.59 7.54
C PRO A 127 8.45 5.43 6.64
N GLY A 128 7.47 4.64 6.22
CA GLY A 128 7.75 3.54 5.32
C GLY A 128 6.55 2.65 5.08
N ILE A 129 6.75 1.69 4.18
CA ILE A 129 5.78 0.63 3.90
C ILE A 129 6.51 -0.70 4.06
N ALA A 130 6.08 -1.51 5.01
CA ALA A 130 6.60 -2.86 5.19
C ALA A 130 5.60 -3.85 4.59
N VAL A 131 6.10 -4.75 3.75
CA VAL A 131 5.28 -5.73 3.05
C VAL A 131 5.80 -7.13 3.37
N ALA A 132 4.89 -8.04 3.70
CA ALA A 132 5.21 -9.45 3.86
C ALA A 132 4.15 -10.30 3.19
N ILE A 133 4.59 -11.22 2.34
CA ILE A 133 3.73 -12.14 1.60
C ILE A 133 4.18 -13.56 1.93
N GLU A 134 3.25 -14.38 2.40
CA GLU A 134 3.57 -15.74 2.82
C GLU A 134 2.55 -16.72 2.28
N PRO A 135 2.98 -17.79 1.59
CA PRO A 135 2.08 -18.87 1.24
C PRO A 135 1.48 -19.50 2.50
N MET A 136 0.18 -19.75 2.47
CA MET A 136 -0.49 -20.42 3.58
C MET A 136 -0.23 -21.93 3.48
N PRO A 137 0.01 -22.62 4.61
CA PRO A 137 0.24 -24.05 4.57
C PRO A 137 -1.02 -24.78 4.06
N PRO A 138 -0.85 -25.91 3.37
CA PRO A 138 -2.00 -26.73 2.98
C PRO A 138 -2.71 -27.27 4.23
N VAL A 139 -4.01 -27.41 4.11
CA VAL A 139 -4.86 -27.92 5.20
C VAL A 139 -4.67 -29.42 5.35
#